data_c9f6f2ebe6cfa503963c3689da5e55ae
#
_entry.id   c9f6f2ebe6cfa503963c3689da5e55ae
#
_cell.length_a   1.000
_cell.length_b   1.000
_cell.length_c   1.000
_cell.angle_alpha   90.00
_cell.angle_beta   90.00
_cell.angle_gamma   90.00
#
_symmetry.space_group_name_H-M   'P 1'
#
loop_
_entity.id
_entity.type
_entity.pdbx_description
1 polymer ?
#
loop_
_entity_poly.entity_id
_entity_poly.type
_entity_poly.pdbx_seq_one_letter_code
_entity_poly.pdbx_strand_id
1 'polypeptide(L)'
;AEFDALPRLLGRATVEIRTSQGDLTAVIDGYSAPLTGGAFVDLVERGFYDGLPFSRAEDFYVLQSGNPKGNAEGFIDPKTKQERHVPLEILVPGDTSPIYNMTFEDLGLFKATPVLPFATLGTLGWAHSDKALDDGSSQFFFFLYEAELTPAGLNLVDGRNAAFGYVVEGSEVLKEMTMDDTIISAKVISGSENLKSHA
;
A
#
# COMPACT_ATOMS: atom_id res chain seq x y z
N ALA A 1 21.22 0.93 5.55
CA ALA A 1 22.04 0.01 4.77
C ALA A 1 21.29 -1.26 4.38
N GLU A 2 20.51 -1.86 5.29
CA GLU A 2 19.81 -3.13 5.02
C GLU A 2 18.80 -3.04 3.87
N PHE A 3 18.19 -1.87 3.65
CA PHE A 3 17.15 -1.66 2.63
C PHE A 3 17.58 -0.69 1.52
N ASP A 4 18.88 -0.45 1.36
CA ASP A 4 19.39 0.53 0.41
C ASP A 4 19.07 0.21 -1.06
N ALA A 5 18.87 -1.06 -1.39
CA ALA A 5 18.51 -1.49 -2.75
C ALA A 5 17.04 -1.22 -3.13
N LEU A 6 16.19 -0.91 -2.14
CA LEU A 6 14.77 -0.64 -2.39
C LEU A 6 14.56 0.81 -2.86
N PRO A 7 13.60 1.04 -3.77
CA PRO A 7 13.24 2.41 -4.11
C PRO A 7 12.62 3.14 -2.91
N ARG A 8 12.81 4.45 -2.84
CA ARG A 8 12.29 5.29 -1.76
C ARG A 8 11.51 6.45 -2.32
N LEU A 9 10.37 6.74 -1.72
CA LEU A 9 9.62 7.96 -2.00
C LEU A 9 9.98 9.00 -0.93
N LEU A 10 10.69 10.06 -1.33
CA LEU A 10 11.17 11.11 -0.44
C LEU A 10 10.26 12.34 -0.44
N GLY A 11 8.97 12.11 -0.35
CA GLY A 11 7.94 13.12 -0.39
C GLY A 11 6.62 12.47 -0.71
N ARG A 12 5.70 13.21 -1.33
CA ARG A 12 4.41 12.68 -1.77
C ARG A 12 4.37 12.53 -3.28
N ALA A 13 3.58 11.56 -3.74
CA ALA A 13 3.23 11.40 -5.13
C ALA A 13 1.72 11.25 -5.25
N THR A 14 1.15 11.73 -6.34
CA THR A 14 -0.26 11.56 -6.66
C THR A 14 -0.39 10.58 -7.81
N VAL A 15 -1.25 9.60 -7.65
CA VAL A 15 -1.46 8.50 -8.61
C VAL A 15 -2.91 8.48 -9.04
N GLU A 16 -3.15 8.46 -10.35
CA GLU A 16 -4.46 8.20 -10.93
C GLU A 16 -4.59 6.71 -11.20
N ILE A 17 -5.64 6.10 -10.63
CA ILE A 17 -5.96 4.69 -10.84
C ILE A 17 -7.28 4.61 -11.58
N ARG A 18 -7.24 4.13 -12.81
CA ARG A 18 -8.43 3.91 -13.62
C ARG A 18 -8.89 2.48 -13.46
N THR A 19 -10.14 2.30 -13.07
CA THR A 19 -10.74 0.98 -12.87
C THR A 19 -11.94 0.78 -13.78
N SER A 20 -12.40 -0.47 -13.88
CA SER A 20 -13.60 -0.81 -14.63
C SER A 20 -14.90 -0.19 -14.08
N GLN A 21 -14.89 0.32 -12.85
CA GLN A 21 -16.06 1.01 -12.23
C GLN A 21 -15.92 2.53 -12.20
N GLY A 22 -14.72 3.06 -12.37
CA GLY A 22 -14.46 4.49 -12.34
C GLY A 22 -13.03 4.81 -11.94
N ASP A 23 -12.73 6.09 -11.88
CA ASP A 23 -11.38 6.59 -11.63
C ASP A 23 -11.19 6.99 -10.17
N LEU A 24 -10.00 6.70 -9.65
CA LEU A 24 -9.56 7.04 -8.32
C LEU A 24 -8.32 7.93 -8.40
N THR A 25 -8.22 8.90 -7.50
CA THR A 25 -6.98 9.66 -7.29
C THR A 25 -6.49 9.39 -5.88
N ALA A 26 -5.25 8.94 -5.75
CA ALA A 26 -4.63 8.61 -4.48
C ALA A 26 -3.36 9.44 -4.24
N VAL A 27 -3.14 9.83 -3.00
CA VAL A 27 -1.89 10.43 -2.55
C VAL A 27 -1.08 9.37 -1.83
N ILE A 28 0.16 9.18 -2.25
CA ILE A 28 1.13 8.27 -1.64
C ILE A 28 2.05 9.07 -0.75
N ASP A 29 2.16 8.66 0.51
CA ASP A 29 2.86 9.42 1.55
C ASP A 29 4.22 8.79 1.89
N GLY A 30 5.26 9.27 1.22
CA GLY A 30 6.62 8.85 1.49
C GLY A 30 7.21 9.42 2.78
N TYR A 31 6.56 10.38 3.42
CA TYR A 31 7.00 10.85 4.73
C TYR A 31 6.74 9.81 5.82
N SER A 32 5.59 9.14 5.76
CA SER A 32 5.22 8.10 6.72
C SER A 32 5.72 6.71 6.32
N ALA A 33 5.81 6.44 5.01
CA ALA A 33 6.15 5.12 4.49
C ALA A 33 7.04 5.23 3.23
N PRO A 34 8.31 5.62 3.39
CA PRO A 34 9.19 5.84 2.23
C PRO A 34 9.48 4.58 1.40
N LEU A 35 9.69 3.43 2.04
CA LEU A 35 9.98 2.18 1.31
C LEU A 35 8.72 1.59 0.67
N THR A 36 7.62 1.57 1.40
CA THR A 36 6.34 1.06 0.91
C THR A 36 5.80 1.96 -0.19
N GLY A 37 5.78 3.27 0.04
CA GLY A 37 5.39 4.24 -0.97
C GLY A 37 6.30 4.21 -2.19
N GLY A 38 7.60 4.06 -1.98
CA GLY A 38 8.58 3.93 -3.06
C GLY A 38 8.36 2.68 -3.91
N ALA A 39 8.10 1.55 -3.29
CA ALA A 39 7.81 0.30 -4.00
C ALA A 39 6.54 0.43 -4.84
N PHE A 40 5.47 0.99 -4.28
CA PHE A 40 4.22 1.19 -4.98
C PHE A 40 4.37 2.13 -6.19
N VAL A 41 4.97 3.29 -5.99
CA VAL A 41 5.17 4.29 -7.07
C VAL A 41 6.08 3.74 -8.15
N ASP A 42 7.15 3.02 -7.80
CA ASP A 42 8.02 2.35 -8.76
C ASP A 42 7.24 1.35 -9.64
N LEU A 43 6.39 0.53 -9.03
CA LEU A 43 5.55 -0.42 -9.77
C LEU A 43 4.51 0.28 -10.64
N VAL A 44 3.95 1.39 -10.19
CA VAL A 44 3.05 2.22 -11.01
C VAL A 44 3.79 2.74 -12.25
N GLU A 45 4.99 3.27 -12.10
CA GLU A 45 5.78 3.78 -13.21
C GLU A 45 6.22 2.68 -14.19
N ARG A 46 6.37 1.46 -13.71
CA ARG A 46 6.66 0.29 -14.55
C ARG A 46 5.44 -0.25 -15.31
N GLY A 47 4.24 0.28 -15.04
CA GLY A 47 2.99 -0.26 -15.59
C GLY A 47 2.61 -1.63 -15.03
N PHE A 48 3.16 -2.00 -13.88
CA PHE A 48 2.96 -3.33 -13.27
C PHE A 48 1.50 -3.63 -12.95
N TYR A 49 0.76 -2.62 -12.48
CA TYR A 49 -0.63 -2.78 -12.08
C TYR A 49 -1.63 -2.73 -13.23
N ASP A 50 -1.20 -2.34 -14.43
CA ASP A 50 -2.10 -2.20 -15.58
C ASP A 50 -2.70 -3.55 -15.97
N GLY A 51 -4.02 -3.63 -15.99
CA GLY A 51 -4.78 -4.82 -16.36
C GLY A 51 -4.88 -5.89 -15.27
N LEU A 52 -4.46 -5.61 -14.04
CA LEU A 52 -4.55 -6.58 -12.96
C LEU A 52 -5.95 -6.65 -12.35
N PRO A 53 -6.46 -7.86 -12.05
CA PRO A 53 -7.74 -8.03 -11.38
C PRO A 53 -7.61 -7.75 -9.88
N PHE A 54 -8.76 -7.60 -9.23
CA PHE A 54 -8.84 -7.62 -7.78
C PHE A 54 -8.92 -9.06 -7.30
N SER A 55 -8.00 -9.45 -6.42
CA SER A 55 -7.88 -10.82 -5.92
C SER A 55 -8.70 -11.10 -4.66
N ARG A 56 -9.15 -10.03 -3.98
CA ARG A 56 -9.92 -10.11 -2.74
C ARG A 56 -10.84 -8.91 -2.64
N ALA A 57 -12.10 -9.14 -2.33
CA ALA A 57 -13.09 -8.10 -2.05
C ALA A 57 -13.96 -8.57 -0.89
N GLU A 58 -13.77 -7.97 0.27
CA GLU A 58 -14.56 -8.24 1.47
C GLU A 58 -15.25 -6.94 1.91
N ASP A 59 -16.56 -6.96 1.90
CA ASP A 59 -17.37 -5.81 2.27
C ASP A 59 -16.98 -5.27 3.65
N PHE A 60 -16.89 -3.95 3.76
CA PHE A 60 -16.51 -3.23 4.98
C PHE A 60 -15.09 -3.53 5.49
N TYR A 61 -14.28 -4.24 4.71
CA TYR A 61 -12.92 -4.61 5.11
C TYR A 61 -11.87 -4.21 4.09
N VAL A 62 -11.67 -5.00 3.02
CA VAL A 62 -10.61 -4.77 2.05
C VAL A 62 -11.03 -5.02 0.61
N LEU A 63 -10.40 -4.27 -0.29
CA LEU A 63 -10.39 -4.50 -1.73
C LEU A 63 -8.93 -4.58 -2.16
N GLN A 64 -8.45 -5.77 -2.52
CA GLN A 64 -7.04 -6.07 -2.75
C GLN A 64 -6.72 -6.38 -4.19
N SER A 65 -5.60 -5.87 -4.68
CA SER A 65 -5.04 -6.14 -6.00
C SER A 65 -3.51 -6.23 -5.94
N GLY A 66 -2.89 -6.39 -7.10
CA GLY A 66 -1.44 -6.40 -7.23
C GLY A 66 -0.83 -7.79 -7.31
N ASN A 67 -1.65 -8.84 -7.38
CA ASN A 67 -1.17 -10.18 -7.65
C ASN A 67 -0.75 -10.27 -9.12
N PRO A 68 0.52 -10.57 -9.45
CA PRO A 68 0.98 -10.56 -10.83
C PRO A 68 0.33 -11.66 -11.66
N LYS A 69 0.36 -11.48 -12.97
CA LYS A 69 -0.07 -12.52 -13.92
C LYS A 69 0.94 -13.66 -13.91
N GLY A 70 0.44 -14.90 -13.97
CA GLY A 70 1.26 -16.10 -13.99
C GLY A 70 1.45 -16.73 -12.61
N ASN A 71 2.56 -17.43 -12.41
CA ASN A 71 2.80 -18.22 -11.20
C ASN A 71 3.59 -17.47 -10.11
N ALA A 72 3.98 -16.22 -10.34
CA ALA A 72 4.68 -15.44 -9.34
C ALA A 72 3.71 -14.90 -8.30
N GLU A 73 4.13 -14.87 -7.05
CA GLU A 73 3.31 -14.31 -5.95
C GLU A 73 3.55 -12.81 -5.75
N GLY A 74 4.63 -12.27 -6.31
CA GLY A 74 4.98 -10.87 -6.21
C GLY A 74 5.81 -10.38 -7.39
N PHE A 75 6.37 -9.17 -7.27
CA PHE A 75 7.17 -8.56 -8.31
C PHE A 75 8.57 -9.19 -8.39
N ILE A 76 8.90 -9.73 -9.56
CA ILE A 76 10.24 -10.26 -9.85
C ILE A 76 11.08 -9.11 -10.43
N ASP A 77 12.12 -8.74 -9.70
CA ASP A 77 13.06 -7.70 -10.14
C ASP A 77 13.84 -8.20 -11.36
N PRO A 78 13.79 -7.51 -12.50
CA PRO A 78 14.49 -7.91 -13.69
C PRO A 78 16.02 -7.90 -13.55
N LYS A 79 16.57 -7.14 -12.60
CA LYS A 79 18.02 -7.10 -12.34
C LYS A 79 18.50 -8.31 -11.54
N THR A 80 17.81 -8.63 -10.46
CA THR A 80 18.20 -9.71 -9.55
C THR A 80 17.62 -11.06 -9.93
N LYS A 81 16.56 -11.08 -10.74
CA LYS A 81 15.76 -12.25 -11.09
C LYS A 81 15.08 -12.92 -9.89
N GLN A 82 14.97 -12.19 -8.80
CA GLN A 82 14.32 -12.63 -7.56
C GLN A 82 13.14 -11.75 -7.23
N GLU A 83 12.21 -12.29 -6.44
CA GLU A 83 11.10 -11.51 -5.91
C GLU A 83 11.61 -10.40 -4.99
N ARG A 84 11.15 -9.18 -5.24
CA ARG A 84 11.51 -8.03 -4.42
C ARG A 84 10.59 -7.97 -3.20
N HIS A 85 11.16 -8.03 -2.01
CA HIS A 85 10.44 -7.94 -0.75
C HIS A 85 10.60 -6.57 -0.12
N VAL A 86 9.52 -6.09 0.49
CA VAL A 86 9.46 -4.82 1.21
C VAL A 86 9.12 -5.11 2.67
N PRO A 87 9.91 -4.60 3.64
CA PRO A 87 9.64 -4.85 5.05
C PRO A 87 8.35 -4.16 5.51
N LEU A 88 7.73 -4.68 6.56
CA LEU A 88 6.69 -3.94 7.27
C LEU A 88 7.27 -2.62 7.76
N GLU A 89 6.57 -1.53 7.50
CA GLU A 89 7.05 -0.16 7.76
C GLU A 89 5.93 0.65 8.39
N ILE A 90 6.12 1.09 9.63
CA ILE A 90 5.11 1.87 10.35
C ILE A 90 5.79 3.01 11.10
N LEU A 91 5.31 4.23 10.92
CA LEU A 91 5.78 5.40 11.65
C LEU A 91 4.97 5.56 12.95
N VAL A 92 5.68 5.53 14.06
CA VAL A 92 5.10 5.77 15.39
C VAL A 92 5.07 7.27 15.67
N PRO A 93 3.97 7.82 16.21
CA PRO A 93 3.91 9.24 16.57
C PRO A 93 5.06 9.64 17.52
N GLY A 94 5.74 10.71 17.15
CA GLY A 94 6.90 11.22 17.90
C GLY A 94 8.25 10.71 17.41
N ASP A 95 8.29 9.64 16.60
CA ASP A 95 9.52 9.14 16.00
C ASP A 95 9.85 9.91 14.70
N THR A 96 11.15 10.00 14.40
CA THR A 96 11.64 10.67 13.20
C THR A 96 11.75 9.74 12.01
N SER A 97 11.73 8.43 12.23
CA SER A 97 11.81 7.41 11.18
C SER A 97 10.91 6.22 11.51
N PRO A 98 10.41 5.51 10.48
CA PRO A 98 9.58 4.32 10.69
C PRO A 98 10.33 3.20 11.40
N ILE A 99 9.55 2.35 12.09
CA ILE A 99 10.02 1.05 12.58
C ILE A 99 9.82 0.01 11.48
N TYR A 100 10.69 -1.00 11.47
CA TYR A 100 10.68 -2.03 10.44
C TYR A 100 10.51 -3.42 11.04
N ASN A 101 9.66 -4.24 10.42
CA ASN A 101 9.44 -5.66 10.74
C ASN A 101 8.99 -5.91 12.17
N MET A 102 8.29 -4.95 12.77
CA MET A 102 7.69 -5.08 14.09
C MET A 102 6.27 -4.52 14.07
N THR A 103 5.33 -5.30 14.60
CA THR A 103 3.96 -4.82 14.80
C THR A 103 3.88 -3.97 16.05
N PHE A 104 2.80 -3.20 16.20
CA PHE A 104 2.54 -2.48 17.45
C PHE A 104 2.34 -3.44 18.63
N GLU A 105 1.79 -4.61 18.36
CA GLU A 105 1.67 -5.67 19.36
C GLU A 105 3.05 -6.15 19.85
N ASP A 106 4.00 -6.38 18.93
CA ASP A 106 5.39 -6.76 19.26
C ASP A 106 6.08 -5.73 20.15
N LEU A 107 5.73 -4.45 19.99
CA LEU A 107 6.30 -3.34 20.76
C LEU A 107 5.52 -3.03 22.05
N GLY A 108 4.43 -3.75 22.33
CA GLY A 108 3.56 -3.45 23.46
C GLY A 108 2.74 -2.18 23.32
N LEU A 109 2.59 -1.67 22.10
CA LEU A 109 1.86 -0.43 21.80
C LEU A 109 0.38 -0.72 21.47
N PHE A 110 -0.32 -1.41 22.36
CA PHE A 110 -1.69 -1.89 22.12
C PHE A 110 -2.74 -0.78 21.93
N LYS A 111 -2.45 0.43 22.43
CA LYS A 111 -3.37 1.58 22.35
C LYS A 111 -2.85 2.70 21.45
N ALA A 112 -1.70 2.52 20.83
CA ALA A 112 -1.12 3.52 19.97
C ALA A 112 -1.77 3.51 18.60
N THR A 113 -1.88 4.69 17.98
CA THR A 113 -2.33 4.86 16.61
C THR A 113 -1.12 5.24 15.75
N PRO A 114 -0.89 4.60 14.57
CA PRO A 114 0.19 5.03 13.68
C PRO A 114 -0.01 6.47 13.19
N VAL A 115 1.05 7.11 12.70
CA VAL A 115 0.97 8.45 12.11
C VAL A 115 0.00 8.46 10.92
N LEU A 116 0.02 7.40 10.11
CA LEU A 116 -0.96 7.19 9.05
C LEU A 116 -1.81 5.97 9.41
N PRO A 117 -2.99 6.16 10.03
CA PRO A 117 -3.86 5.06 10.44
C PRO A 117 -4.81 4.63 9.32
N PHE A 118 -5.35 3.42 9.44
CA PHE A 118 -6.47 2.96 8.61
C PHE A 118 -7.78 3.52 9.17
N ALA A 119 -8.02 4.81 8.94
CA ALA A 119 -9.10 5.56 9.59
C ALA A 119 -10.09 6.20 8.60
N THR A 120 -9.89 6.02 7.31
CA THR A 120 -10.79 6.54 6.27
C THR A 120 -11.00 5.51 5.15
N LEU A 121 -12.16 5.61 4.50
CA LEU A 121 -12.44 4.83 3.30
C LEU A 121 -11.36 5.11 2.23
N GLY A 122 -10.71 4.06 1.74
CA GLY A 122 -9.70 4.19 0.70
C GLY A 122 -8.28 4.40 1.19
N THR A 123 -7.99 4.23 2.49
CA THR A 123 -6.62 4.17 2.96
C THR A 123 -5.91 2.99 2.30
N LEU A 124 -4.74 3.23 1.69
CA LEU A 124 -3.97 2.19 1.02
C LEU A 124 -3.05 1.47 2.00
N GLY A 125 -3.14 0.15 2.01
CA GLY A 125 -2.31 -0.73 2.81
C GLY A 125 -1.48 -1.68 1.96
N TRP A 126 -0.30 -2.04 2.47
CA TRP A 126 0.58 -3.01 1.83
C TRP A 126 0.35 -4.39 2.41
N ALA A 127 0.11 -5.35 1.53
CA ALA A 127 -0.17 -6.72 1.95
C ALA A 127 1.13 -7.48 2.21
N HIS A 128 1.13 -8.30 3.23
CA HIS A 128 2.14 -9.32 3.51
C HIS A 128 1.44 -10.61 3.94
N SER A 129 2.15 -11.74 3.94
CA SER A 129 1.55 -13.01 4.37
C SER A 129 1.36 -13.05 5.89
N ASP A 130 0.55 -14.01 6.35
CA ASP A 130 0.39 -14.28 7.78
C ASP A 130 1.64 -14.91 8.41
N LYS A 131 2.58 -15.37 7.58
CA LYS A 131 3.79 -16.10 8.00
C LYS A 131 4.99 -15.19 8.21
N ALA A 132 5.01 -14.02 7.58
CA ALA A 132 6.15 -13.11 7.63
C ALA A 132 5.72 -11.66 7.49
N LEU A 133 6.42 -10.77 8.18
CA LEU A 133 6.18 -9.33 8.12
C LEU A 133 6.94 -8.65 6.97
N ASP A 134 7.91 -9.34 6.39
CA ASP A 134 8.86 -8.79 5.42
C ASP A 134 8.73 -9.41 4.02
N ASP A 135 7.64 -10.12 3.73
CA ASP A 135 7.43 -10.77 2.44
C ASP A 135 6.45 -10.04 1.51
N GLY A 136 5.99 -8.85 1.88
CA GLY A 136 5.22 -8.00 1.00
C GLY A 136 6.03 -7.65 -0.25
N SER A 137 5.42 -7.72 -1.42
CA SER A 137 6.12 -7.51 -2.69
C SER A 137 5.42 -6.55 -3.63
N SER A 138 4.17 -6.83 -4.00
CA SER A 138 3.40 -6.04 -4.97
C SER A 138 1.95 -5.86 -4.61
N GLN A 139 1.38 -6.71 -3.77
CA GLN A 139 -0.03 -6.63 -3.43
C GLN A 139 -0.32 -5.50 -2.46
N PHE A 140 -1.39 -4.79 -2.72
CA PHE A 140 -1.89 -3.71 -1.88
C PHE A 140 -3.40 -3.82 -1.76
N PHE A 141 -3.98 -3.13 -0.78
CA PHE A 141 -5.42 -3.09 -0.60
C PHE A 141 -5.91 -1.67 -0.31
N PHE A 142 -7.15 -1.41 -0.70
CA PHE A 142 -7.91 -0.27 -0.22
C PHE A 142 -8.69 -0.72 1.01
N PHE A 143 -8.52 -0.03 2.11
CA PHE A 143 -9.28 -0.30 3.33
C PHE A 143 -10.67 0.30 3.19
N LEU A 144 -11.69 -0.55 3.31
CA LEU A 144 -13.09 -0.17 3.14
C LEU A 144 -13.68 0.22 4.50
N TYR A 145 -13.10 1.25 5.11
CA TYR A 145 -13.47 1.72 6.44
C TYR A 145 -14.94 2.16 6.50
N GLU A 146 -15.62 1.70 7.54
CA GLU A 146 -16.98 2.14 7.86
C GLU A 146 -16.99 2.63 9.30
N ALA A 147 -17.21 3.94 9.48
CA ALA A 147 -17.12 4.60 10.78
C ALA A 147 -18.12 4.05 11.81
N GLU A 148 -19.27 3.56 11.32
CA GLU A 148 -20.30 2.98 12.20
C GLU A 148 -19.91 1.61 12.75
N LEU A 149 -19.03 0.90 12.06
CA LEU A 149 -18.61 -0.46 12.40
C LEU A 149 -17.28 -0.50 13.15
N THR A 150 -16.38 0.45 12.87
CA THR A 150 -15.02 0.43 13.41
C THR A 150 -14.58 1.84 13.78
N PRO A 151 -14.54 2.18 15.07
CA PRO A 151 -13.98 3.47 15.50
C PRO A 151 -12.54 3.64 15.04
N ALA A 152 -12.17 4.85 14.64
CA ALA A 152 -10.83 5.18 14.18
C ALA A 152 -9.76 4.79 15.22
N GLY A 153 -8.69 4.16 14.76
CA GLY A 153 -7.58 3.74 15.61
C GLY A 153 -7.84 2.49 16.45
N LEU A 154 -8.98 1.82 16.25
CA LEU A 154 -9.32 0.59 16.97
C LEU A 154 -9.48 -0.62 16.05
N ASN A 155 -9.20 -0.49 14.75
CA ASN A 155 -9.28 -1.62 13.83
C ASN A 155 -8.06 -2.54 13.96
N LEU A 156 -8.22 -3.79 13.52
CA LEU A 156 -7.18 -4.82 13.64
C LEU A 156 -6.02 -4.63 12.66
N VAL A 157 -6.13 -3.72 11.69
CA VAL A 157 -5.13 -3.49 10.65
C VAL A 157 -4.07 -2.48 11.11
N ASP A 158 -4.45 -1.53 11.98
CA ASP A 158 -3.53 -0.54 12.54
C ASP A 158 -2.40 -1.24 13.32
N GLY A 159 -1.17 -0.87 13.02
CA GLY A 159 0.01 -1.45 13.66
C GLY A 159 0.40 -2.84 13.16
N ARG A 160 -0.31 -3.42 12.19
CA ARG A 160 -0.03 -4.75 11.61
C ARG A 160 0.30 -4.70 10.12
N ASN A 161 -0.19 -3.70 9.42
CA ASN A 161 0.10 -3.46 8.01
C ASN A 161 0.60 -2.03 7.84
N ALA A 162 1.45 -1.83 6.85
CA ALA A 162 1.89 -0.49 6.48
C ALA A 162 0.75 0.23 5.73
N ALA A 163 0.32 1.38 6.24
CA ALA A 163 -0.47 2.33 5.49
C ALA A 163 0.47 3.29 4.78
N PHE A 164 0.28 3.52 3.49
CA PHE A 164 1.23 4.31 2.71
C PHE A 164 0.58 5.39 1.84
N GLY A 165 -0.74 5.52 1.91
CA GLY A 165 -1.45 6.52 1.15
C GLY A 165 -2.95 6.48 1.38
N TYR A 166 -3.67 7.33 0.66
CA TYR A 166 -5.11 7.44 0.78
C TYR A 166 -5.74 7.98 -0.50
N VAL A 167 -6.96 7.55 -0.78
CA VAL A 167 -7.75 8.04 -1.91
C VAL A 167 -8.31 9.41 -1.55
N VAL A 168 -8.09 10.40 -2.42
CA VAL A 168 -8.57 11.79 -2.24
C VAL A 168 -9.75 12.11 -3.14
N GLU A 169 -9.91 11.38 -4.26
CA GLU A 169 -11.04 11.52 -5.17
C GLU A 169 -11.52 10.16 -5.63
N GLY A 170 -12.83 9.98 -5.76
CA GLY A 170 -13.42 8.77 -6.30
C GLY A 170 -13.60 7.64 -5.30
N SER A 171 -13.46 7.88 -4.00
CA SER A 171 -13.55 6.82 -2.99
C SER A 171 -14.91 6.10 -2.99
N GLU A 172 -15.99 6.73 -3.44
CA GLU A 172 -17.30 6.11 -3.59
C GLU A 172 -17.29 4.93 -4.58
N VAL A 173 -16.40 4.95 -5.57
CA VAL A 173 -16.24 3.86 -6.53
C VAL A 173 -15.82 2.57 -5.84
N LEU A 174 -15.07 2.66 -4.76
CA LEU A 174 -14.55 1.48 -4.04
C LEU A 174 -15.67 0.58 -3.49
N LYS A 175 -16.82 1.15 -3.15
CA LYS A 175 -17.96 0.39 -2.61
C LYS A 175 -18.68 -0.43 -3.68
N GLU A 176 -18.52 -0.08 -4.94
CA GLU A 176 -19.14 -0.76 -6.08
C GLU A 176 -18.24 -1.85 -6.68
N MET A 177 -17.00 -1.95 -6.22
CA MET A 177 -16.00 -2.84 -6.81
C MET A 177 -16.10 -4.26 -6.29
N THR A 178 -15.86 -5.21 -7.18
CA THR A 178 -15.86 -6.65 -6.90
C THR A 178 -14.61 -7.30 -7.48
N MET A 179 -14.44 -8.61 -7.26
CA MET A 179 -13.36 -9.39 -7.87
C MET A 179 -13.47 -9.51 -9.40
N ASP A 180 -14.62 -9.16 -9.98
CA ASP A 180 -14.80 -9.12 -11.44
C ASP A 180 -14.25 -7.85 -12.06
N ASP A 181 -13.88 -6.87 -11.25
CA ASP A 181 -13.31 -5.61 -11.72
C ASP A 181 -11.79 -5.69 -11.86
N THR A 182 -11.26 -4.73 -12.61
CA THR A 182 -9.82 -4.66 -12.90
C THR A 182 -9.29 -3.24 -12.76
N ILE A 183 -7.98 -3.15 -12.50
CA ILE A 183 -7.24 -1.91 -12.70
C ILE A 183 -6.93 -1.80 -14.20
N ILE A 184 -7.50 -0.81 -14.87
CA ILE A 184 -7.22 -0.56 -16.28
C ILE A 184 -5.81 0.01 -16.43
N SER A 185 -5.50 1.05 -15.65
CA SER A 185 -4.17 1.67 -15.61
C SER A 185 -3.94 2.40 -14.29
N ALA A 186 -2.67 2.54 -13.92
CA ALA A 186 -2.24 3.40 -12.83
C ALA A 186 -1.08 4.27 -13.30
N LYS A 187 -1.17 5.59 -13.05
CA LYS A 187 -0.16 6.57 -13.50
C LYS A 187 0.16 7.57 -12.41
N VAL A 188 1.44 7.90 -12.28
CA VAL A 188 1.88 9.01 -11.45
C VAL A 188 1.58 10.31 -12.18
N ILE A 189 0.73 11.16 -11.60
CA ILE A 189 0.36 12.45 -12.19
C ILE A 189 1.11 13.64 -11.58
N SER A 190 1.70 13.45 -10.40
CA SER A 190 2.60 14.44 -9.79
C SER A 190 3.50 13.76 -8.75
N GLY A 191 4.64 14.35 -8.47
CA GLY A 191 5.56 13.89 -7.42
C GLY A 191 6.51 12.77 -7.84
N SER A 192 6.63 12.43 -9.13
CA SER A 192 7.55 11.39 -9.59
C SER A 192 9.03 11.73 -9.29
N GLU A 193 9.36 13.02 -9.20
CA GLU A 193 10.70 13.50 -8.83
C GLU A 193 11.10 13.08 -7.40
N ASN A 194 10.14 12.74 -6.56
CA ASN A 194 10.38 12.28 -5.19
C ASN A 194 10.78 10.79 -5.12
N LEU A 195 10.59 10.05 -6.22
CA LEU A 195 11.00 8.65 -6.27
C LEU A 195 12.51 8.55 -6.51
N LYS A 196 13.21 7.88 -5.60
CA LYS A 196 14.64 7.59 -5.70
C LYS A 196 14.81 6.08 -5.78
N SER A 197 15.27 5.62 -6.93
CA SER A 197 15.67 4.22 -7.13
C SER A 197 17.18 4.15 -7.18
N HIS A 198 17.76 3.16 -6.53
CA HIS A 198 19.19 2.88 -6.71
C HIS A 198 19.40 2.20 -8.06
N ALA A 199 20.18 2.84 -8.88
CA ALA A 199 20.54 2.33 -10.19
C ALA A 199 21.43 1.08 -10.10
#